data_eb86a6d9302f07a2e4eadbb8b8288557
#
_entry.id   eb86a6d9302f07a2e4eadbb8b8288557
#
_cell.length_a   1.000
_cell.length_b   1.000
_cell.length_c   1.000
_cell.angle_alpha   90.00
_cell.angle_beta   90.00
_cell.angle_gamma   90.00
#
_symmetry.space_group_name_H-M   'P 1'
#
loop_
_entity.id
_entity.type
_entity.pdbx_description
1 polymer ?
#
loop_
_entity_poly.entity_id
_entity_poly.type
_entity_poly.pdbx_seq_one_letter_code
_entity_poly.pdbx_strand_id
1 'polypeptide(L)'
;MVNDELKRRDHDFVRKACESVIRDHVLNELNIIVRSKSEKCTCENRVPSEEDKKESTDGLYIIYKDGHAEPFTGDNSKDCVRYIGLKHRYMSFAISLTEHDIIQLLDDDSREESGSGTYYERECDALFDIDGRGNTERLVTRNPKLRNLLEDGEYIPSLGQLNLMAHHMDELNKVFAYVSASPLSSARYWSSTEYSKVSAWFVSFSIGGTHSNIEYNSYRVRAVIDF
;
A
#
# COMPACT_ATOMS: atom_id res chain seq x y z
N MET A 1 24.86 -15.62 15.85
CA MET A 1 24.46 -16.57 14.80
C MET A 1 23.19 -17.35 15.14
N VAL A 2 23.08 -18.03 16.29
CA VAL A 2 21.87 -18.82 16.66
C VAL A 2 20.62 -17.95 16.86
N ASN A 3 20.80 -16.70 17.35
CA ASN A 3 19.67 -15.79 17.64
C ASN A 3 19.03 -15.17 16.38
N ASP A 4 19.78 -15.04 15.29
CA ASP A 4 19.28 -14.45 14.04
C ASP A 4 18.50 -15.48 13.19
N GLU A 5 18.87 -16.73 13.32
CA GLU A 5 18.19 -17.84 12.64
C GLU A 5 16.83 -18.16 13.29
N LEU A 6 16.75 -18.06 14.62
CA LEU A 6 15.51 -18.16 15.37
C LEU A 6 14.54 -17.02 15.01
N LYS A 7 15.00 -15.77 14.96
CA LYS A 7 14.17 -14.62 14.56
C LYS A 7 13.65 -14.72 13.13
N ARG A 8 14.46 -15.24 12.19
CA ARG A 8 14.00 -15.49 10.80
C ARG A 8 12.92 -16.57 10.72
N ARG A 9 13.03 -17.65 11.52
CA ARG A 9 12.03 -18.74 11.57
C ARG A 9 10.70 -18.25 12.15
N ASP A 10 10.75 -17.42 13.18
CA ASP A 10 9.54 -16.82 13.77
C ASP A 10 8.86 -15.86 12.81
N HIS A 11 9.62 -15.06 12.06
CA HIS A 11 9.10 -14.14 11.04
C HIS A 11 8.44 -14.89 9.87
N ASP A 12 9.05 -15.98 9.40
CA ASP A 12 8.48 -16.84 8.34
C ASP A 12 7.21 -17.58 8.82
N PHE A 13 7.15 -17.96 10.09
CA PHE A 13 5.97 -18.57 10.67
C PHE A 13 4.81 -17.58 10.77
N VAL A 14 5.05 -16.38 11.28
CA VAL A 14 4.05 -15.31 11.37
C VAL A 14 3.55 -14.92 9.99
N ARG A 15 4.45 -14.76 9.00
CA ARG A 15 4.08 -14.46 7.61
C ARG A 15 3.17 -15.53 7.02
N LYS A 16 3.50 -16.82 7.15
CA LYS A 16 2.68 -17.93 6.65
C LYS A 16 1.33 -18.03 7.36
N ALA A 17 1.29 -17.73 8.66
CA ALA A 17 0.05 -17.70 9.42
C ALA A 17 -0.85 -16.54 8.95
N CYS A 18 -0.29 -15.35 8.72
CA CYS A 18 -1.02 -14.21 8.16
C CYS A 18 -1.52 -14.51 6.75
N GLU A 19 -0.71 -15.10 5.87
CA GLU A 19 -1.14 -15.51 4.53
C GLU A 19 -2.32 -16.51 4.55
N SER A 20 -2.34 -17.43 5.52
CA SER A 20 -3.46 -18.37 5.71
C SER A 20 -4.73 -17.66 6.17
N VAL A 21 -4.62 -16.76 7.15
CA VAL A 21 -5.76 -15.99 7.68
C VAL A 21 -6.32 -15.06 6.59
N ILE A 22 -5.44 -14.42 5.80
CA ILE A 22 -5.85 -13.60 4.64
C ILE A 22 -6.67 -14.44 3.66
N ARG A 23 -6.16 -15.60 3.30
CA ARG A 23 -6.85 -16.50 2.37
C ARG A 23 -8.24 -16.87 2.86
N ASP A 24 -8.36 -17.26 4.14
CA ASP A 24 -9.60 -17.74 4.72
C ASP A 24 -10.63 -16.58 4.88
N HIS A 25 -10.16 -15.37 5.22
CA HIS A 25 -11.02 -14.19 5.31
C HIS A 25 -11.56 -13.78 3.94
N VAL A 26 -10.69 -13.69 2.93
CA VAL A 26 -11.08 -13.34 1.55
C VAL A 26 -12.04 -14.39 0.97
N LEU A 27 -11.82 -15.68 1.22
CA LEU A 27 -12.74 -16.73 0.79
C LEU A 27 -14.10 -16.63 1.48
N ASN A 28 -14.14 -16.26 2.77
CA ASN A 28 -15.38 -16.04 3.49
C ASN A 28 -16.15 -14.81 2.98
N GLU A 29 -15.48 -13.69 2.76
CA GLU A 29 -16.09 -12.47 2.20
C GLU A 29 -16.62 -12.71 0.77
N LEU A 30 -15.84 -13.38 -0.08
CA LEU A 30 -16.29 -13.77 -1.42
C LEU A 30 -17.52 -14.70 -1.37
N ASN A 31 -17.55 -15.66 -0.46
CA ASN A 31 -18.70 -16.55 -0.25
C ASN A 31 -19.94 -15.80 0.23
N ILE A 32 -19.79 -14.78 1.10
CA ILE A 32 -20.87 -13.91 1.56
C ILE A 32 -21.41 -13.08 0.38
N ILE A 33 -20.53 -12.50 -0.44
CA ILE A 33 -20.91 -11.72 -1.62
C ILE A 33 -21.63 -12.60 -2.66
N VAL A 34 -21.14 -13.82 -2.89
CA VAL A 34 -21.79 -14.77 -3.82
C VAL A 34 -23.16 -15.19 -3.30
N ARG A 35 -23.29 -15.49 -1.99
CA ARG A 35 -24.58 -15.83 -1.39
C ARG A 35 -25.60 -14.67 -1.43
N SER A 36 -25.15 -13.45 -1.13
CA SER A 36 -26.01 -12.25 -1.18
C SER A 36 -26.47 -11.91 -2.59
N LYS A 37 -25.69 -12.24 -3.63
CA LYS A 37 -26.07 -12.07 -5.04
C LYS A 37 -27.01 -13.16 -5.55
N SER A 38 -26.94 -14.39 -4.99
CA SER A 38 -27.80 -15.50 -5.42
C SER A 38 -29.27 -15.36 -4.96
N GLU A 39 -29.55 -14.55 -3.94
CA GLU A 39 -30.89 -14.38 -3.39
C GLU A 39 -31.71 -13.24 -4.06
N LYS A 40 -31.15 -12.49 -5.00
CA LYS A 40 -31.78 -11.28 -5.58
C LYS A 40 -31.74 -11.14 -7.11
N CYS A 41 -31.51 -12.17 -7.89
CA CYS A 41 -31.50 -12.00 -9.34
C CYS A 41 -32.34 -13.07 -10.06
N THR A 42 -33.59 -12.73 -10.32
CA THR A 42 -34.41 -13.26 -11.44
C THR A 42 -34.19 -12.33 -12.64
N CYS A 43 -33.02 -12.34 -13.25
CA CYS A 43 -32.76 -11.64 -14.51
C CYS A 43 -31.84 -12.50 -15.36
N GLU A 44 -32.40 -12.86 -16.50
CA GLU A 44 -31.87 -13.47 -17.70
C GLU A 44 -30.36 -13.72 -17.81
N ASN A 45 -30.04 -14.96 -18.19
CA ASN A 45 -28.71 -15.46 -18.59
C ASN A 45 -28.07 -14.57 -19.68
N ARG A 46 -27.39 -13.51 -19.30
CA ARG A 46 -26.47 -12.83 -20.18
C ARG A 46 -25.14 -13.57 -20.08
N VAL A 47 -24.81 -14.31 -21.11
CA VAL A 47 -23.46 -14.84 -21.30
C VAL A 47 -22.53 -13.63 -21.42
N PRO A 48 -21.52 -13.45 -20.54
CA PRO A 48 -20.58 -12.33 -20.66
C PRO A 48 -19.89 -12.42 -22.03
N SER A 49 -19.85 -11.28 -22.73
CA SER A 49 -19.08 -11.17 -23.97
C SER A 49 -17.59 -11.33 -23.68
N GLU A 50 -16.78 -11.73 -24.67
CA GLU A 50 -15.34 -11.85 -24.49
C GLU A 50 -14.65 -10.51 -24.13
N GLU A 51 -15.31 -9.39 -24.39
CA GLU A 51 -14.87 -8.04 -23.96
C GLU A 51 -15.04 -7.80 -22.45
N ASP A 52 -16.00 -8.48 -21.79
CA ASP A 52 -16.18 -8.39 -20.34
C ASP A 52 -15.10 -9.21 -19.55
N LYS A 53 -14.30 -10.01 -20.26
CA LYS A 53 -13.23 -10.86 -19.72
C LYS A 53 -11.84 -10.21 -19.72
N LYS A 54 -11.74 -8.91 -19.93
CA LYS A 54 -10.47 -8.21 -19.69
C LYS A 54 -10.27 -8.08 -18.18
N GLU A 55 -10.08 -9.24 -17.53
CA GLU A 55 -9.60 -9.29 -16.15
C GLU A 55 -8.34 -8.45 -16.06
N SER A 56 -8.40 -7.45 -15.19
CA SER A 56 -7.23 -6.68 -14.80
C SER A 56 -6.17 -7.66 -14.27
N THR A 57 -5.18 -7.96 -15.08
CA THR A 57 -4.13 -8.91 -14.71
C THR A 57 -3.27 -8.33 -13.61
N ASP A 58 -2.90 -9.15 -12.63
CA ASP A 58 -1.87 -8.78 -11.65
C ASP A 58 -0.58 -8.39 -12.38
N GLY A 59 0.13 -7.41 -11.84
CA GLY A 59 1.40 -6.96 -12.42
C GLY A 59 1.67 -5.47 -12.25
N LEU A 60 2.72 -5.03 -12.94
CA LEU A 60 3.14 -3.63 -12.96
C LEU A 60 2.61 -2.93 -14.20
N TYR A 61 2.29 -1.65 -14.04
CA TYR A 61 1.71 -0.81 -15.07
C TYR A 61 2.46 0.52 -15.17
N ILE A 62 2.48 1.07 -16.37
CA ILE A 62 2.88 2.47 -16.61
C ILE A 62 1.61 3.31 -16.69
N ILE A 63 1.55 4.38 -15.91
CA ILE A 63 0.43 5.32 -15.89
C ILE A 63 0.93 6.67 -16.37
N TYR A 64 0.27 7.19 -17.39
CA TYR A 64 0.63 8.44 -18.05
C TYR A 64 -0.14 9.64 -17.50
N LYS A 65 0.34 10.85 -17.83
CA LYS A 65 -0.27 12.12 -17.36
C LYS A 65 -1.69 12.35 -17.85
N ASP A 66 -2.08 11.73 -18.94
CA ASP A 66 -3.45 11.76 -19.50
C ASP A 66 -4.41 10.77 -18.84
N GLY A 67 -3.91 9.98 -17.88
CA GLY A 67 -4.67 8.95 -17.17
C GLY A 67 -4.69 7.59 -17.87
N HIS A 68 -4.09 7.47 -19.07
CA HIS A 68 -3.93 6.16 -19.72
C HIS A 68 -2.99 5.27 -18.90
N ALA A 69 -3.32 3.98 -18.83
CA ALA A 69 -2.51 2.98 -18.15
C ALA A 69 -2.35 1.72 -19.01
N GLU A 70 -1.14 1.19 -19.04
CA GLU A 70 -0.84 -0.04 -19.78
C GLU A 70 0.08 -0.96 -18.97
N PRO A 71 -0.02 -2.29 -19.14
CA PRO A 71 0.90 -3.24 -18.51
C PRO A 71 2.35 -2.92 -18.87
N PHE A 72 3.25 -3.06 -17.92
CA PHE A 72 4.68 -2.90 -18.18
C PHE A 72 5.22 -4.10 -18.96
N THR A 73 5.74 -3.84 -20.16
CA THR A 73 6.31 -4.85 -21.07
C THR A 73 7.81 -4.67 -21.30
N GLY A 74 8.35 -3.50 -20.93
CA GLY A 74 9.73 -3.09 -21.24
C GLY A 74 9.87 -2.33 -22.56
N ASP A 75 8.82 -2.26 -23.37
CA ASP A 75 8.77 -1.50 -24.64
C ASP A 75 7.81 -0.30 -24.58
N ASN A 76 7.30 0.01 -23.38
CA ASN A 76 6.38 1.12 -23.15
C ASN A 76 7.01 2.48 -23.46
N SER A 77 6.19 3.48 -23.81
CA SER A 77 6.68 4.86 -23.89
C SER A 77 7.19 5.33 -22.52
N LYS A 78 8.30 6.06 -22.53
CA LYS A 78 8.86 6.69 -21.32
C LYS A 78 8.40 8.14 -21.16
N ASP A 79 7.74 8.67 -22.18
CA ASP A 79 7.29 10.06 -22.18
C ASP A 79 6.01 10.21 -21.37
N CYS A 80 5.93 11.32 -20.65
CA CYS A 80 4.73 11.66 -19.89
C CYS A 80 4.26 10.64 -18.84
N VAL A 81 5.16 9.76 -18.37
CA VAL A 81 4.86 8.86 -17.25
C VAL A 81 4.64 9.69 -15.98
N ARG A 82 3.62 9.33 -15.20
CA ARG A 82 3.28 9.99 -13.95
C ARG A 82 3.39 9.08 -12.73
N TYR A 83 2.95 7.83 -12.85
CA TYR A 83 2.97 6.84 -11.77
C TYR A 83 3.35 5.46 -12.29
N ILE A 84 3.76 4.58 -11.37
CA ILE A 84 3.91 3.15 -11.61
C ILE A 84 2.79 2.43 -10.87
N GLY A 85 1.90 1.78 -11.62
CA GLY A 85 0.80 1.00 -11.07
C GLY A 85 1.27 -0.36 -10.57
N LEU A 86 0.72 -0.80 -9.45
CA LEU A 86 0.89 -2.15 -8.91
C LEU A 86 -0.49 -2.75 -8.65
N LYS A 87 -0.79 -3.85 -9.35
CA LYS A 87 -1.98 -4.67 -9.12
C LYS A 87 -1.57 -6.03 -8.59
N HIS A 88 -2.15 -6.42 -7.49
CA HIS A 88 -1.94 -7.73 -6.92
C HIS A 88 -3.20 -8.18 -6.18
N ARG A 89 -3.90 -9.17 -6.73
CA ARG A 89 -5.16 -9.69 -6.19
C ARG A 89 -6.21 -8.57 -6.03
N TYR A 90 -6.56 -8.24 -4.78
CA TYR A 90 -7.57 -7.22 -4.43
C TYR A 90 -7.00 -5.82 -4.22
N MET A 91 -5.69 -5.66 -4.26
CA MET A 91 -5.03 -4.36 -4.14
C MET A 91 -4.63 -3.81 -5.50
N SER A 92 -5.00 -2.56 -5.76
CA SER A 92 -4.62 -1.82 -6.94
C SER A 92 -4.36 -0.38 -6.55
N PHE A 93 -3.14 0.10 -6.77
CA PHE A 93 -2.74 1.47 -6.51
C PHE A 93 -1.52 1.84 -7.37
N ALA A 94 -1.30 3.13 -7.55
CA ALA A 94 -0.18 3.63 -8.32
C ALA A 94 0.78 4.44 -7.43
N ILE A 95 2.07 4.28 -7.68
CA ILE A 95 3.17 4.76 -6.84
C ILE A 95 3.77 5.99 -7.51
N SER A 96 3.91 7.08 -6.75
CA SER A 96 4.51 8.33 -7.20
C SER A 96 5.97 8.12 -7.64
N LEU A 97 6.39 8.84 -8.68
CA LEU A 97 7.79 8.84 -9.12
C LEU A 97 8.68 9.63 -8.16
N THR A 98 8.08 10.48 -7.30
CA THR A 98 8.78 11.32 -6.33
C THR A 98 8.81 10.66 -4.96
N GLU A 99 9.93 10.77 -4.26
CA GLU A 99 10.12 10.34 -2.89
C GLU A 99 10.28 11.57 -1.99
N HIS A 100 9.65 11.53 -0.83
CA HIS A 100 9.79 12.57 0.19
C HIS A 100 10.71 12.06 1.31
N ASP A 101 11.79 12.77 1.55
CA ASP A 101 12.76 12.48 2.60
C ASP A 101 12.40 13.19 3.92
N ILE A 102 12.69 12.54 5.05
CA ILE A 102 12.68 13.14 6.39
C ILE A 102 11.32 13.74 6.76
N ILE A 103 10.27 12.91 6.67
CA ILE A 103 8.90 13.29 7.02
C ILE A 103 8.58 12.83 8.45
N GLN A 104 8.04 13.75 9.27
CA GLN A 104 7.36 13.46 10.52
C GLN A 104 5.86 13.42 10.25
N LEU A 105 5.17 12.37 10.69
CA LEU A 105 3.71 12.28 10.52
C LEU A 105 2.98 13.22 11.47
N LEU A 106 3.52 13.44 12.68
CA LEU A 106 3.08 14.46 13.61
C LEU A 106 4.22 15.44 13.89
N ASP A 107 3.91 16.68 14.11
CA ASP A 107 4.82 17.70 14.63
C ASP A 107 4.57 17.97 16.13
N ASP A 108 5.42 18.82 16.72
CA ASP A 108 5.33 19.12 18.14
C ASP A 108 4.01 19.79 18.54
N ASP A 109 3.39 20.55 17.63
CA ASP A 109 2.14 21.26 17.87
C ASP A 109 0.93 20.32 17.86
N SER A 110 1.07 19.16 17.21
CA SER A 110 -0.02 18.16 17.04
C SER A 110 -0.16 17.17 18.20
N ARG A 111 0.69 17.26 19.22
CA ARG A 111 0.76 16.27 20.34
C ARG A 111 -0.52 16.14 21.17
N GLU A 112 -1.25 17.25 21.32
CA GLU A 112 -2.43 17.32 22.20
C GLU A 112 -3.72 16.92 21.52
N GLU A 113 -3.74 16.87 20.19
CA GLU A 113 -4.92 16.50 19.45
C GLU A 113 -5.22 15.00 19.57
N SER A 114 -6.47 14.67 19.81
CA SER A 114 -6.90 13.29 19.92
C SER A 114 -6.73 12.59 18.58
N GLY A 115 -6.05 11.46 18.56
CA GLY A 115 -5.94 10.61 17.38
C GLY A 115 -7.32 10.21 16.85
N SER A 116 -7.36 9.77 15.61
CA SER A 116 -8.58 9.45 14.88
C SER A 116 -9.36 8.23 15.39
N GLY A 117 -8.76 7.47 16.29
CA GLY A 117 -9.42 6.35 16.97
C GLY A 117 -9.37 5.00 16.26
N THR A 118 -8.69 4.87 15.12
CA THR A 118 -8.46 3.56 14.48
C THR A 118 -7.01 3.16 14.63
N TYR A 119 -6.72 2.27 15.59
CA TYR A 119 -5.38 1.81 15.90
C TYR A 119 -5.26 0.32 15.69
N TYR A 120 -4.14 -0.11 15.15
CA TYR A 120 -3.82 -1.52 14.92
C TYR A 120 -2.60 -1.88 15.77
N GLU A 121 -2.82 -2.42 16.96
CA GLU A 121 -1.74 -2.80 17.89
C GLU A 121 -1.04 -4.11 17.49
N ARG A 122 -1.70 -4.93 16.67
CA ARG A 122 -1.15 -6.20 16.20
C ARG A 122 -0.72 -6.07 14.74
N GLU A 123 0.49 -6.51 14.45
CA GLU A 123 1.07 -6.47 13.10
C GLU A 123 0.18 -7.14 12.06
N CYS A 124 -0.37 -8.32 12.38
CA CYS A 124 -1.24 -9.03 11.45
C CYS A 124 -2.50 -8.23 11.10
N ASP A 125 -3.10 -7.52 12.04
CA ASP A 125 -4.28 -6.69 11.78
C ASP A 125 -3.91 -5.44 10.97
N ALA A 126 -2.76 -4.83 11.27
CA ALA A 126 -2.23 -3.68 10.57
C ALA A 126 -1.88 -3.99 9.09
N LEU A 127 -1.40 -5.21 8.81
CA LEU A 127 -1.12 -5.65 7.43
C LEU A 127 -2.37 -5.82 6.57
N PHE A 128 -3.55 -5.96 7.18
CA PHE A 128 -4.85 -5.96 6.47
C PHE A 128 -5.40 -4.56 6.21
N ASP A 129 -4.83 -3.55 6.85
CA ASP A 129 -5.24 -2.19 6.56
C ASP A 129 -4.81 -1.79 5.14
N ILE A 130 -5.80 -1.51 4.31
CA ILE A 130 -5.64 -1.06 2.92
C ILE A 130 -6.21 0.35 2.70
N ASP A 131 -6.73 0.99 3.76
CA ASP A 131 -7.32 2.33 3.69
C ASP A 131 -6.27 3.44 3.86
N GLY A 132 -5.25 3.46 3.01
CA GLY A 132 -4.22 4.51 3.05
C GLY A 132 -4.79 5.92 2.89
N ARG A 133 -5.82 6.08 2.04
CA ARG A 133 -6.48 7.38 1.81
C ARG A 133 -7.17 7.89 3.07
N GLY A 134 -8.07 7.11 3.66
CA GLY A 134 -8.78 7.52 4.87
C GLY A 134 -7.82 7.74 6.07
N ASN A 135 -6.78 6.91 6.20
CA ASN A 135 -5.73 7.12 7.20
C ASN A 135 -5.01 8.46 6.98
N THR A 136 -4.64 8.78 5.75
CA THR A 136 -3.94 10.03 5.41
C THR A 136 -4.82 11.24 5.71
N GLU A 137 -6.10 11.20 5.40
CA GLU A 137 -7.04 12.29 5.73
C GLU A 137 -7.09 12.56 7.23
N ARG A 138 -7.09 11.51 8.06
CA ARG A 138 -7.02 11.62 9.51
C ARG A 138 -5.70 12.23 9.97
N LEU A 139 -4.56 11.77 9.43
CA LEU A 139 -3.24 12.34 9.72
C LEU A 139 -3.15 13.83 9.32
N VAL A 140 -3.66 14.19 8.15
CA VAL A 140 -3.69 15.59 7.66
C VAL A 140 -4.56 16.49 8.55
N THR A 141 -5.63 15.97 9.14
CA THR A 141 -6.44 16.73 10.11
C THR A 141 -5.61 17.09 11.35
N ARG A 142 -4.71 16.21 11.77
CA ARG A 142 -3.82 16.41 12.93
C ARG A 142 -2.54 17.19 12.56
N ASN A 143 -2.02 16.97 11.35
CA ASN A 143 -0.85 17.68 10.82
C ASN A 143 -1.14 18.16 9.39
N PRO A 144 -1.74 19.37 9.23
CA PRO A 144 -2.06 19.91 7.91
C PRO A 144 -0.86 20.13 6.99
N LYS A 145 0.38 20.17 7.53
CA LYS A 145 1.60 20.30 6.73
C LYS A 145 1.83 19.11 5.80
N LEU A 146 1.30 17.93 6.16
CA LEU A 146 1.37 16.73 5.30
C LEU A 146 0.67 16.94 3.96
N ARG A 147 -0.39 17.78 3.90
CA ARG A 147 -1.09 18.07 2.64
C ARG A 147 -0.16 18.73 1.61
N ASN A 148 0.80 19.51 2.05
CA ASN A 148 1.73 20.22 1.16
C ASN A 148 2.78 19.28 0.53
N LEU A 149 2.89 18.05 1.01
CA LEU A 149 3.81 17.03 0.49
C LEU A 149 3.16 16.18 -0.59
N LEU A 150 1.83 16.17 -0.65
CA LEU A 150 1.06 15.27 -1.49
C LEU A 150 0.49 16.06 -2.68
N GLU A 151 0.61 15.51 -3.87
CA GLU A 151 -0.11 16.03 -5.03
C GLU A 151 -1.62 15.73 -4.92
N ASP A 152 -2.42 16.34 -5.79
CA ASP A 152 -3.86 16.12 -5.79
C ASP A 152 -4.20 14.63 -6.01
N GLY A 153 -4.98 14.09 -5.08
CA GLY A 153 -5.35 12.67 -5.07
C GLY A 153 -4.32 11.73 -4.46
N GLU A 154 -3.09 12.17 -4.19
CA GLU A 154 -2.08 11.35 -3.51
C GLU A 154 -2.36 11.19 -2.02
N TYR A 155 -1.91 10.06 -1.47
CA TYR A 155 -1.97 9.75 -0.05
C TYR A 155 -0.77 8.90 0.39
N ILE A 156 -0.52 8.86 1.70
CA ILE A 156 0.50 8.00 2.30
C ILE A 156 -0.05 6.56 2.31
N PRO A 157 0.69 5.57 1.78
CA PRO A 157 0.20 4.20 1.72
C PRO A 157 -0.11 3.64 3.11
N SER A 158 -1.13 2.80 3.21
CA SER A 158 -1.36 1.97 4.39
C SER A 158 -0.24 0.95 4.58
N LEU A 159 -0.19 0.27 5.74
CA LEU A 159 0.82 -0.75 5.98
C LEU A 159 0.70 -1.91 4.99
N GLY A 160 -0.51 -2.34 4.65
CA GLY A 160 -0.74 -3.38 3.65
C GLY A 160 -0.20 -3.01 2.27
N GLN A 161 -0.49 -1.79 1.81
CA GLN A 161 0.04 -1.26 0.54
C GLN A 161 1.56 -1.13 0.56
N LEU A 162 2.12 -0.56 1.63
CA LEU A 162 3.56 -0.36 1.78
C LEU A 162 4.33 -1.69 1.87
N ASN A 163 3.77 -2.68 2.56
CA ASN A 163 4.35 -4.01 2.62
C ASN A 163 4.34 -4.71 1.25
N LEU A 164 3.28 -4.51 0.46
CA LEU A 164 3.23 -5.02 -0.91
C LEU A 164 4.30 -4.36 -1.79
N MET A 165 4.52 -3.04 -1.65
CA MET A 165 5.62 -2.35 -2.34
C MET A 165 6.98 -2.93 -1.96
N ALA A 166 7.21 -3.19 -0.67
CA ALA A 166 8.46 -3.79 -0.19
C ALA A 166 8.68 -5.20 -0.75
N HIS A 167 7.61 -5.98 -0.86
CA HIS A 167 7.66 -7.34 -1.43
C HIS A 167 8.00 -7.34 -2.93
N HIS A 168 7.55 -6.34 -3.67
CA HIS A 168 7.82 -6.16 -5.10
C HIS A 168 8.92 -5.13 -5.40
N MET A 169 9.78 -4.82 -4.41
CA MET A 169 10.77 -3.74 -4.53
C MET A 169 11.71 -3.92 -5.74
N ASP A 170 12.18 -5.13 -5.98
CA ASP A 170 13.12 -5.41 -7.06
C ASP A 170 12.48 -5.22 -8.44
N GLU A 171 11.23 -5.65 -8.61
CA GLU A 171 10.48 -5.47 -9.83
C GLU A 171 10.11 -4.00 -10.04
N LEU A 172 9.63 -3.34 -9.00
CA LEU A 172 9.32 -1.91 -9.03
C LEU A 172 10.55 -1.08 -9.38
N ASN A 173 11.71 -1.38 -8.81
CA ASN A 173 12.95 -0.65 -9.09
C ASN A 173 13.43 -0.82 -10.54
N LYS A 174 13.15 -1.95 -11.19
CA LYS A 174 13.39 -2.10 -12.64
C LYS A 174 12.52 -1.13 -13.45
N VAL A 175 11.25 -0.97 -13.06
CA VAL A 175 10.34 -0.05 -13.77
C VAL A 175 10.71 1.40 -13.47
N PHE A 176 11.04 1.76 -12.22
CA PHE A 176 11.54 3.10 -11.89
C PHE A 176 12.80 3.45 -12.71
N ALA A 177 13.76 2.54 -12.77
CA ALA A 177 14.96 2.72 -13.59
C ALA A 177 14.64 2.86 -15.09
N TYR A 178 13.67 2.08 -15.58
CA TYR A 178 13.23 2.15 -16.98
C TYR A 178 12.70 3.54 -17.34
N VAL A 179 11.89 4.14 -16.48
CA VAL A 179 11.33 5.49 -16.69
C VAL A 179 12.25 6.63 -16.19
N SER A 180 13.48 6.31 -15.80
CA SER A 180 14.47 7.27 -15.27
C SER A 180 14.01 8.01 -14.01
N ALA A 181 13.19 7.36 -13.19
CA ALA A 181 12.75 7.87 -11.89
C ALA A 181 13.61 7.32 -10.74
N SER A 182 13.54 7.97 -9.57
CA SER A 182 14.25 7.54 -8.37
C SER A 182 13.71 6.19 -7.87
N PRO A 183 14.57 5.18 -7.68
CA PRO A 183 14.13 3.89 -7.18
C PRO A 183 13.69 3.97 -5.72
N LEU A 184 12.94 2.96 -5.26
CA LEU A 184 12.72 2.71 -3.84
C LEU A 184 14.06 2.34 -3.20
N SER A 185 14.41 3.01 -2.12
CA SER A 185 15.68 2.80 -1.43
C SER A 185 15.56 1.79 -0.29
N SER A 186 16.70 1.27 0.19
CA SER A 186 16.78 0.43 1.38
C SER A 186 16.60 1.24 2.67
N ALA A 187 15.59 2.09 2.74
CA ALA A 187 15.30 2.97 3.87
C ALA A 187 14.09 2.48 4.67
N ARG A 188 13.72 3.27 5.69
CA ARG A 188 12.46 3.13 6.42
C ARG A 188 11.44 4.06 5.80
N TYR A 189 10.25 3.51 5.54
CA TYR A 189 9.14 4.26 4.97
C TYR A 189 7.96 4.25 5.92
N TRP A 190 7.39 5.41 6.19
CA TRP A 190 6.14 5.53 6.93
C TRP A 190 4.97 4.92 6.17
N SER A 191 4.12 4.21 6.88
CA SER A 191 2.73 3.99 6.47
C SER A 191 1.81 4.98 7.16
N SER A 192 0.62 5.16 6.62
CA SER A 192 -0.45 5.93 7.26
C SER A 192 -1.22 5.15 8.33
N THR A 193 -0.93 3.86 8.50
CA THR A 193 -1.56 3.00 9.49
C THR A 193 -1.04 3.31 10.89
N GLU A 194 -1.92 3.75 11.78
CA GLU A 194 -1.55 4.10 13.15
C GLU A 194 -1.47 2.86 14.04
N TYR A 195 -0.41 2.78 14.86
CA TYR A 195 -0.27 1.80 15.93
C TYR A 195 -0.97 2.28 17.20
N SER A 196 -0.86 3.55 17.51
CA SER A 196 -1.45 4.21 18.68
C SER A 196 -1.68 5.70 18.38
N LYS A 197 -2.18 6.42 19.35
CA LYS A 197 -2.42 7.88 19.27
C LYS A 197 -1.19 8.70 18.78
N VAL A 198 0.02 8.23 19.03
CA VAL A 198 1.28 8.95 18.75
C VAL A 198 2.32 8.11 18.02
N SER A 199 1.92 6.94 17.51
CA SER A 199 2.83 6.01 16.84
C SER A 199 2.15 5.42 15.60
N ALA A 200 2.90 5.31 14.53
CA ALA A 200 2.47 4.68 13.29
C ALA A 200 3.38 3.50 12.93
N TRP A 201 2.88 2.65 12.04
CA TRP A 201 3.63 1.58 11.46
C TRP A 201 4.55 2.10 10.34
N PHE A 202 5.70 1.47 10.19
CA PHE A 202 6.62 1.68 9.08
C PHE A 202 7.19 0.36 8.58
N VAL A 203 7.67 0.35 7.35
CA VAL A 203 8.39 -0.79 6.77
C VAL A 203 9.85 -0.41 6.56
N SER A 204 10.76 -1.30 6.98
CA SER A 204 12.18 -1.20 6.68
C SER A 204 12.49 -1.99 5.41
N PHE A 205 12.69 -1.31 4.30
CA PHE A 205 12.95 -1.95 3.00
C PHE A 205 14.32 -2.65 2.93
N SER A 206 15.24 -2.32 3.87
CA SER A 206 16.54 -3.00 3.95
C SER A 206 16.48 -4.43 4.49
N ILE A 207 15.49 -4.72 5.35
CA ILE A 207 15.33 -6.02 6.03
C ILE A 207 13.96 -6.66 5.79
N GLY A 208 13.06 -5.97 5.08
CA GLY A 208 11.71 -6.46 4.79
C GLY A 208 10.82 -6.59 6.03
N GLY A 209 11.13 -5.86 7.12
CA GLY A 209 10.41 -5.96 8.39
C GLY A 209 9.48 -4.78 8.64
N THR A 210 8.34 -5.06 9.26
CA THR A 210 7.37 -4.08 9.77
C THR A 210 7.66 -3.78 11.23
N HIS A 211 7.56 -2.51 11.61
CA HIS A 211 7.75 -2.05 12.97
C HIS A 211 6.87 -0.83 13.23
N SER A 212 6.62 -0.50 14.49
CA SER A 212 5.99 0.76 14.89
C SER A 212 7.00 1.71 15.50
N ASN A 213 6.78 3.00 15.33
CA ASN A 213 7.57 4.03 15.99
C ASN A 213 6.75 5.29 16.22
N ILE A 214 7.28 6.17 17.08
CA ILE A 214 6.66 7.46 17.38
C ILE A 214 6.67 8.33 16.12
N GLU A 215 5.53 8.94 15.78
CA GLU A 215 5.29 9.72 14.56
C GLU A 215 6.12 11.01 14.46
N TYR A 216 6.80 11.41 15.54
CA TYR A 216 7.81 12.49 15.57
C TYR A 216 9.17 12.07 15.02
N ASN A 217 9.42 10.77 14.80
CA ASN A 217 10.59 10.33 14.07
C ASN A 217 10.43 10.66 12.59
N SER A 218 11.56 10.75 11.90
CA SER A 218 11.59 11.11 10.50
C SER A 218 11.96 9.90 9.65
N TYR A 219 11.04 9.51 8.76
CA TYR A 219 11.28 8.47 7.75
C TYR A 219 10.84 8.99 6.39
N ARG A 220 11.07 8.20 5.37
CA ARG A 220 10.64 8.51 4.01
C ARG A 220 9.15 8.26 3.83
N VAL A 221 8.60 8.95 2.85
CA VAL A 221 7.25 8.70 2.32
C VAL A 221 7.36 8.56 0.81
N ARG A 222 6.79 7.50 0.27
CA ARG A 222 6.51 7.34 -1.14
C ARG A 222 5.00 7.36 -1.30
N ALA A 223 4.46 8.45 -1.82
CA ALA A 223 3.03 8.61 -1.98
C ALA A 223 2.46 7.64 -3.02
N VAL A 224 1.17 7.33 -2.88
CA VAL A 224 0.40 6.50 -3.81
C VAL A 224 -0.92 7.17 -4.14
N ILE A 225 -1.55 6.70 -5.23
CA ILE A 225 -2.89 7.13 -5.67
C ILE A 225 -3.71 5.89 -6.03
N ASP A 226 -5.04 5.99 -6.00
CA ASP A 226 -5.92 4.91 -6.46
C ASP A 226 -5.75 4.67 -7.97
N PHE A 227 -5.80 3.39 -8.36
CA PHE A 227 -5.58 2.96 -9.74
C PHE A 227 -6.42 1.74 -10.10
#